data_4dc53921e38f5a3f8f3564a484205d6b
#
_entry.id   4dc53921e38f5a3f8f3564a484205d6b
#
_cell.length_a   1.000
_cell.length_b   1.000
_cell.length_c   1.000
_cell.angle_alpha   90.00
_cell.angle_beta   90.00
_cell.angle_gamma   90.00
#
_symmetry.space_group_name_H-M   'P 1'
#
loop_
_entity.id
_entity.type
_entity.pdbx_description
1 polymer ?
#
loop_
_entity_poly.entity_id
_entity_poly.type
_entity_poly.pdbx_seq_one_letter_code
_entity_poly.pdbx_strand_id
1 'polypeptide(L)'
;MRKAVEAILVAGCANIADEVGMTKIGKPHTGEDVNYIESPYSHMSLVDFQYNILGIENAYMGGRLGTHRNEMLSLHAYMQKNHPELDAKVVNAIAAAKQKIAACPAPFVLNYTDARVAEASAACTDLSDALIEASNAILRE
;
A
#
# COMPACT_ATOMS: atom_id res chain seq x y z
N MET A 1 -1.63 18.79 -14.55
CA MET A 1 -1.09 18.37 -13.24
C MET A 1 -2.12 17.62 -12.42
N ARG A 2 -3.29 18.21 -12.06
CA ARG A 2 -4.33 17.58 -11.21
C ARG A 2 -4.72 16.16 -11.65
N LYS A 3 -5.07 15.94 -12.92
CA LYS A 3 -5.42 14.59 -13.44
C LYS A 3 -4.31 13.56 -13.27
N ALA A 4 -3.04 13.96 -13.36
CA ALA A 4 -1.92 13.05 -13.15
C ALA A 4 -1.77 12.66 -11.68
N VAL A 5 -1.95 13.60 -10.76
CA VAL A 5 -1.93 13.33 -9.31
C VAL A 5 -3.05 12.37 -8.93
N GLU A 6 -4.28 12.63 -9.38
CA GLU A 6 -5.43 11.75 -9.14
C GLU A 6 -5.21 10.35 -9.73
N ALA A 7 -4.68 10.26 -10.95
CA ALA A 7 -4.38 8.99 -11.58
C ALA A 7 -3.30 8.19 -10.83
N ILE A 8 -2.26 8.85 -10.31
CA ILE A 8 -1.18 8.18 -9.59
C ILE A 8 -1.60 7.83 -8.17
N LEU A 9 -2.09 8.80 -7.39
CA LEU A 9 -2.36 8.59 -5.96
C LEU A 9 -3.66 7.82 -5.73
N VAL A 10 -4.74 8.11 -6.46
CA VAL A 10 -6.03 7.46 -6.22
C VAL A 10 -6.19 6.24 -7.11
N ALA A 11 -6.25 6.42 -8.44
CA ALA A 11 -6.51 5.30 -9.36
C ALA A 11 -5.37 4.26 -9.41
N GLY A 12 -4.15 4.67 -9.10
CA GLY A 12 -3.00 3.76 -8.97
C GLY A 12 -2.80 3.31 -7.52
N CYS A 13 -2.10 4.12 -6.72
CA CYS A 13 -1.56 3.70 -5.42
C CYS A 13 -2.65 3.34 -4.39
N ALA A 14 -3.67 4.17 -4.20
CA ALA A 14 -4.72 3.91 -3.22
C ALA A 14 -5.55 2.68 -3.60
N ASN A 15 -5.90 2.52 -4.87
CA ASN A 15 -6.61 1.33 -5.33
C ASN A 15 -5.79 0.04 -5.13
N ILE A 16 -4.47 0.08 -5.37
CA ILE A 16 -3.61 -1.09 -5.11
C ILE A 16 -3.59 -1.41 -3.61
N ALA A 17 -3.44 -0.40 -2.75
CA ALA A 17 -3.44 -0.59 -1.30
C ALA A 17 -4.77 -1.19 -0.81
N ASP A 18 -5.89 -0.67 -1.28
CA ASP A 18 -7.22 -1.17 -0.98
C ASP A 18 -7.43 -2.60 -1.50
N GLU A 19 -7.02 -2.89 -2.72
CA GLU A 19 -7.10 -4.24 -3.30
C GLU A 19 -6.30 -5.26 -2.48
N VAL A 20 -5.08 -4.91 -2.04
CA VAL A 20 -4.28 -5.77 -1.17
C VAL A 20 -4.97 -5.96 0.16
N GLY A 21 -5.43 -4.88 0.82
CA GLY A 21 -6.05 -4.94 2.14
C GLY A 21 -7.39 -5.65 2.15
N MET A 22 -8.34 -5.17 1.36
CA MET A 22 -9.72 -5.64 1.41
C MET A 22 -9.96 -6.90 0.60
N THR A 23 -9.27 -7.05 -0.53
CA THR A 23 -9.56 -8.15 -1.47
C THR A 23 -8.59 -9.30 -1.30
N LYS A 24 -7.30 -9.07 -1.50
CA LYS A 24 -6.29 -10.17 -1.51
C LYS A 24 -6.05 -10.76 -0.12
N ILE A 25 -6.03 -9.92 0.91
CA ILE A 25 -5.88 -10.32 2.31
C ILE A 25 -7.24 -10.50 2.98
N GLY A 26 -8.13 -9.52 2.84
CA GLY A 26 -9.37 -9.42 3.59
C GLY A 26 -10.37 -10.52 3.26
N LYS A 27 -10.64 -10.80 1.98
CA LYS A 27 -11.63 -11.83 1.59
C LYS A 27 -11.28 -13.23 2.10
N PRO A 28 -10.05 -13.72 1.94
CA PRO A 28 -9.66 -14.99 2.57
C PRO A 28 -9.77 -14.96 4.09
N HIS A 29 -9.25 -13.88 4.72
CA HIS A 29 -9.21 -13.76 6.17
C HIS A 29 -10.61 -13.80 6.80
N THR A 30 -11.57 -13.07 6.24
CA THR A 30 -12.96 -13.01 6.74
C THR A 30 -13.78 -14.26 6.37
N GLY A 31 -13.29 -15.10 5.48
CA GLY A 31 -14.02 -16.24 4.93
C GLY A 31 -15.04 -15.87 3.85
N GLU A 32 -15.04 -14.61 3.37
CA GLU A 32 -15.91 -14.18 2.26
C GLU A 32 -15.60 -14.96 0.99
N ASP A 33 -14.29 -15.11 0.68
CA ASP A 33 -13.83 -15.93 -0.44
C ASP A 33 -12.42 -16.49 -0.17
N VAL A 34 -12.35 -17.71 0.36
CA VAL A 34 -11.08 -18.40 0.64
C VAL A 34 -10.37 -18.85 -0.63
N ASN A 35 -11.06 -18.90 -1.77
CA ASN A 35 -10.44 -19.25 -3.05
C ASN A 35 -9.75 -18.06 -3.71
N TYR A 36 -9.90 -16.85 -3.18
CA TYR A 36 -9.28 -15.64 -3.69
C TYR A 36 -7.79 -15.49 -3.28
N ILE A 37 -7.19 -16.54 -2.74
CA ILE A 37 -5.77 -16.51 -2.33
C ILE A 37 -4.88 -16.47 -3.56
N GLU A 38 -4.11 -15.37 -3.71
CA GLU A 38 -3.11 -15.21 -4.75
C GLU A 38 -1.92 -16.15 -4.50
N SER A 39 -1.40 -16.76 -5.57
CA SER A 39 -0.20 -17.63 -5.49
C SER A 39 -0.27 -18.75 -4.46
N PRO A 40 -1.42 -19.48 -4.34
CA PRO A 40 -1.61 -20.47 -3.27
C PRO A 40 -0.67 -21.68 -3.38
N TYR A 41 -0.29 -22.05 -4.59
CA TYR A 41 0.55 -23.24 -4.85
C TYR A 41 2.06 -22.94 -4.75
N SER A 42 2.47 -21.73 -5.11
CA SER A 42 3.87 -21.29 -4.98
C SER A 42 4.20 -20.77 -3.58
N HIS A 43 3.19 -20.55 -2.74
CA HIS A 43 3.31 -19.97 -1.39
C HIS A 43 3.91 -18.54 -1.36
N MET A 44 3.76 -17.81 -2.47
CA MET A 44 4.38 -16.49 -2.66
C MET A 44 3.46 -15.32 -2.31
N SER A 45 2.23 -15.57 -1.83
CA SER A 45 1.22 -14.52 -1.56
C SER A 45 1.79 -13.33 -0.78
N LEU A 46 2.48 -13.57 0.34
CA LEU A 46 3.05 -12.50 1.17
C LEU A 46 4.14 -11.71 0.44
N VAL A 47 4.91 -12.35 -0.42
CA VAL A 47 5.92 -11.71 -1.27
C VAL A 47 5.25 -10.84 -2.32
N ASP A 48 4.18 -11.32 -2.94
CA ASP A 48 3.40 -10.58 -3.93
C ASP A 48 2.76 -9.33 -3.29
N PHE A 49 2.20 -9.46 -2.08
CA PHE A 49 1.67 -8.32 -1.32
C PHE A 49 2.76 -7.29 -1.00
N GLN A 50 3.96 -7.73 -0.59
CA GLN A 50 5.10 -6.84 -0.35
C GLN A 50 5.50 -6.08 -1.62
N TYR A 51 5.50 -6.72 -2.79
CA TYR A 51 5.81 -6.05 -4.05
C TYR A 51 4.74 -5.05 -4.46
N ASN A 52 3.46 -5.29 -4.17
CA ASN A 52 2.41 -4.31 -4.40
C ASN A 52 2.67 -3.03 -3.58
N ILE A 53 2.98 -3.16 -2.29
CA ILE A 53 3.28 -2.00 -1.42
C ILE A 53 4.59 -1.32 -1.82
N LEU A 54 5.60 -2.08 -2.22
CA LEU A 54 6.85 -1.53 -2.76
C LEU A 54 6.62 -0.71 -4.03
N GLY A 55 5.69 -1.12 -4.89
CA GLY A 55 5.25 -0.36 -6.07
C GLY A 55 4.67 1.00 -5.69
N ILE A 56 3.83 1.06 -4.66
CA ILE A 56 3.28 2.30 -4.10
C ILE A 56 4.41 3.18 -3.55
N GLU A 57 5.32 2.62 -2.75
CA GLU A 57 6.48 3.34 -2.23
C GLU A 57 7.29 3.96 -3.36
N ASN A 58 7.62 3.19 -4.40
CA ASN A 58 8.40 3.66 -5.53
C ASN A 58 7.70 4.81 -6.28
N ALA A 59 6.38 4.72 -6.47
CA ALA A 59 5.60 5.78 -7.12
C ALA A 59 5.59 7.07 -6.29
N TYR A 60 5.41 6.96 -4.97
CA TYR A 60 5.37 8.09 -4.05
C TYR A 60 6.75 8.76 -3.88
N MET A 61 7.81 7.96 -3.72
CA MET A 61 9.18 8.41 -3.47
C MET A 61 9.98 8.79 -4.73
N GLY A 62 9.39 8.70 -5.92
CA GLY A 62 10.04 9.11 -7.17
C GLY A 62 10.95 8.07 -7.81
N GLY A 63 10.70 6.79 -7.57
CA GLY A 63 11.37 5.69 -8.24
C GLY A 63 11.93 4.62 -7.31
N ARG A 64 12.55 3.61 -7.91
CA ARG A 64 13.12 2.46 -7.20
C ARG A 64 14.37 2.85 -6.42
N LEU A 65 14.39 2.51 -5.13
CA LEU A 65 15.52 2.74 -4.25
C LEU A 65 16.81 2.11 -4.80
N GLY A 66 17.90 2.87 -4.74
CA GLY A 66 19.25 2.41 -5.11
C GLY A 66 19.59 2.52 -6.59
N THR A 67 18.64 2.76 -7.50
CA THR A 67 18.92 2.80 -8.93
C THR A 67 18.37 4.03 -9.66
N HIS A 68 17.08 4.33 -9.48
CA HIS A 68 16.37 5.34 -10.30
C HIS A 68 15.51 6.29 -9.46
N ARG A 69 15.70 6.33 -8.13
CA ARG A 69 14.93 7.21 -7.25
C ARG A 69 15.42 8.65 -7.37
N ASN A 70 14.53 9.54 -7.77
CA ASN A 70 14.75 10.99 -7.72
C ASN A 70 13.84 11.60 -6.66
N GLU A 71 14.31 11.59 -5.43
CA GLU A 71 13.51 12.08 -4.30
C GLU A 71 13.16 13.57 -4.41
N MET A 72 13.99 14.38 -5.08
CA MET A 72 13.72 15.82 -5.26
C MET A 72 12.56 16.10 -6.24
N LEU A 73 12.28 15.18 -7.15
CA LEU A 73 11.20 15.28 -8.14
C LEU A 73 10.12 14.22 -7.88
N SER A 74 9.75 14.04 -6.62
CA SER A 74 8.78 13.06 -6.15
C SER A 74 7.54 13.72 -5.57
N LEU A 75 6.46 12.93 -5.42
CA LEU A 75 5.28 13.33 -4.66
C LEU A 75 5.65 13.56 -3.19
N HIS A 76 6.52 12.73 -2.63
CA HIS A 76 7.08 12.91 -1.29
C HIS A 76 7.69 14.30 -1.10
N ALA A 77 8.61 14.73 -2.00
CA ALA A 77 9.24 16.05 -1.87
C ALA A 77 8.23 17.20 -1.94
N TYR A 78 7.24 17.08 -2.83
CA TYR A 78 6.16 18.05 -2.93
C TYR A 78 5.33 18.11 -1.63
N MET A 79 4.91 16.96 -1.13
CA MET A 79 4.10 16.84 0.09
C MET A 79 4.87 17.27 1.34
N GLN A 80 6.14 16.88 1.47
CA GLN A 80 7.00 17.30 2.58
C GLN A 80 7.13 18.83 2.67
N LYS A 81 7.19 19.48 1.52
CA LYS A 81 7.29 20.96 1.46
C LYS A 81 5.98 21.67 1.76
N ASN A 82 4.86 21.18 1.23
CA ASN A 82 3.58 21.88 1.23
C ASN A 82 2.58 21.34 2.26
N HIS A 83 2.66 20.05 2.59
CA HIS A 83 1.77 19.32 3.50
C HIS A 83 2.55 18.32 4.38
N PRO A 84 3.49 18.76 5.22
CA PRO A 84 4.44 17.87 5.92
C PRO A 84 3.77 16.84 6.83
N GLU A 85 2.62 17.17 7.44
CA GLU A 85 1.87 16.24 8.29
C GLU A 85 1.24 15.10 7.48
N LEU A 86 0.70 15.41 6.30
CA LEU A 86 0.14 14.40 5.40
C LEU A 86 1.23 13.55 4.76
N ASP A 87 2.38 14.16 4.43
CA ASP A 87 3.54 13.40 3.97
C ASP A 87 3.98 12.37 5.01
N ALA A 88 4.15 12.79 6.25
CA ALA A 88 4.50 11.89 7.35
C ALA A 88 3.47 10.76 7.52
N LYS A 89 2.17 11.07 7.38
CA LYS A 89 1.09 10.08 7.44
C LYS A 89 1.24 9.02 6.34
N VAL A 90 1.48 9.42 5.09
CA VAL A 90 1.67 8.48 3.97
C VAL A 90 2.93 7.64 4.16
N VAL A 91 4.07 8.26 4.50
CA VAL A 91 5.34 7.55 4.73
C VAL A 91 5.21 6.51 5.84
N ASN A 92 4.59 6.88 6.97
CA ASN A 92 4.34 5.98 8.09
C ASN A 92 3.38 4.85 7.71
N ALA A 93 2.33 5.13 6.91
CA ALA A 93 1.39 4.12 6.46
C ALA A 93 2.04 3.10 5.50
N ILE A 94 2.92 3.54 4.59
CA ILE A 94 3.72 2.64 3.74
C ILE A 94 4.57 1.71 4.60
N ALA A 95 5.29 2.27 5.58
CA ALA A 95 6.13 1.48 6.49
C ALA A 95 5.31 0.48 7.32
N ALA A 96 4.16 0.89 7.84
CA ALA A 96 3.26 0.04 8.61
C ALA A 96 2.70 -1.11 7.77
N ALA A 97 2.22 -0.85 6.55
CA ALA A 97 1.72 -1.89 5.66
C ALA A 97 2.80 -2.94 5.36
N LYS A 98 4.02 -2.52 5.02
CA LYS A 98 5.16 -3.42 4.80
C LYS A 98 5.47 -4.26 6.03
N GLN A 99 5.52 -3.63 7.21
CA GLN A 99 5.83 -4.31 8.48
C GLN A 99 4.75 -5.33 8.86
N LYS A 100 3.47 -4.97 8.72
CA LYS A 100 2.35 -5.84 9.08
C LYS A 100 2.24 -7.04 8.13
N ILE A 101 2.44 -6.85 6.84
CA ILE A 101 2.50 -7.97 5.87
C ILE A 101 3.68 -8.89 6.20
N ALA A 102 4.86 -8.34 6.52
CA ALA A 102 6.03 -9.13 6.89
C ALA A 102 5.84 -9.94 8.18
N ALA A 103 4.99 -9.47 9.09
CA ALA A 103 4.67 -10.16 10.34
C ALA A 103 3.67 -11.32 10.17
N CYS A 104 2.98 -11.41 9.03
CA CYS A 104 2.05 -12.51 8.75
C CYS A 104 2.79 -13.84 8.67
N PRO A 105 2.22 -14.92 9.22
CA PRO A 105 2.86 -16.23 9.15
C PRO A 105 2.78 -16.82 7.73
N ALA A 106 3.90 -17.33 7.25
CA ALA A 106 4.01 -18.02 5.96
C ALA A 106 3.81 -19.53 6.14
N PRO A 107 3.27 -20.21 5.12
CA PRO A 107 2.65 -19.64 3.93
C PRO A 107 1.26 -19.08 4.22
N PHE A 108 0.87 -18.01 3.53
CA PHE A 108 -0.40 -17.33 3.73
C PHE A 108 -1.61 -18.27 3.59
N VAL A 109 -1.60 -19.12 2.58
CA VAL A 109 -2.69 -20.09 2.30
C VAL A 109 -3.03 -21.01 3.48
N LEU A 110 -2.09 -21.27 4.37
CA LEU A 110 -2.32 -22.09 5.59
C LEU A 110 -2.57 -21.24 6.85
N ASN A 111 -2.37 -19.93 6.78
CA ASN A 111 -2.37 -19.05 7.94
C ASN A 111 -3.26 -17.80 7.78
N TYR A 112 -4.10 -17.76 6.77
CA TYR A 112 -4.92 -16.59 6.45
C TYR A 112 -5.92 -16.18 7.55
N THR A 113 -6.20 -17.07 8.53
CA THR A 113 -7.05 -16.77 9.69
C THR A 113 -6.29 -16.22 10.90
N ASP A 114 -4.95 -16.13 10.84
CA ASP A 114 -4.14 -15.57 11.94
C ASP A 114 -4.50 -14.10 12.21
N ALA A 115 -4.49 -13.69 13.49
CA ALA A 115 -4.84 -12.33 13.89
C ALA A 115 -3.96 -11.25 13.22
N ARG A 116 -2.68 -11.56 12.96
CA ARG A 116 -1.75 -10.64 12.27
C ARG A 116 -2.17 -10.33 10.83
N VAL A 117 -2.95 -11.21 10.22
CA VAL A 117 -3.51 -10.99 8.87
C VAL A 117 -4.55 -9.87 8.90
N ALA A 118 -5.38 -9.80 9.93
CA ALA A 118 -6.31 -8.67 10.12
C ALA A 118 -5.57 -7.34 10.28
N GLU A 119 -4.45 -7.33 11.03
CA GLU A 119 -3.63 -6.14 11.18
C GLU A 119 -2.98 -5.69 9.86
N ALA A 120 -2.55 -6.64 9.02
CA ALA A 120 -2.00 -6.34 7.71
C ALA A 120 -3.07 -5.77 6.76
N SER A 121 -4.27 -6.34 6.76
CA SER A 121 -5.42 -5.82 6.01
C SER A 121 -5.74 -4.37 6.42
N ALA A 122 -5.86 -4.11 7.72
CA ALA A 122 -6.12 -2.77 8.24
C ALA A 122 -5.03 -1.76 7.86
N ALA A 123 -3.75 -2.13 7.97
CA ALA A 123 -2.65 -1.25 7.60
C ALA A 123 -2.64 -0.88 6.10
N CYS A 124 -3.05 -1.79 5.23
CA CYS A 124 -3.20 -1.50 3.80
C CYS A 124 -4.39 -0.55 3.53
N THR A 125 -5.49 -0.70 4.26
CA THR A 125 -6.63 0.22 4.18
C THR A 125 -6.26 1.62 4.68
N ASP A 126 -5.56 1.71 5.80
CA ASP A 126 -5.04 2.98 6.34
C ASP A 126 -4.10 3.68 5.34
N LEU A 127 -3.29 2.90 4.60
CA LEU A 127 -2.45 3.43 3.52
C LEU A 127 -3.28 3.99 2.37
N SER A 128 -4.33 3.29 1.94
CA SER A 128 -5.25 3.77 0.92
C SER A 128 -5.86 5.12 1.33
N ASP A 129 -6.37 5.22 2.56
CA ASP A 129 -6.97 6.44 3.09
C ASP A 129 -5.97 7.59 3.16
N ALA A 130 -4.74 7.35 3.60
CA ALA A 130 -3.69 8.36 3.65
C ALA A 130 -3.33 8.90 2.25
N LEU A 131 -3.29 8.04 1.24
CA LEU A 131 -3.02 8.42 -0.15
C LEU A 131 -4.17 9.24 -0.75
N ILE A 132 -5.42 8.89 -0.45
CA ILE A 132 -6.60 9.66 -0.87
C ILE A 132 -6.59 11.04 -0.22
N GLU A 133 -6.29 11.13 1.07
CA GLU A 133 -6.21 12.40 1.79
C GLU A 133 -5.11 13.31 1.23
N ALA A 134 -3.93 12.75 0.94
CA ALA A 134 -2.84 13.47 0.29
C ALA A 134 -3.24 13.99 -1.10
N SER A 135 -3.89 13.17 -1.91
CA SER A 135 -4.42 13.58 -3.22
C SER A 135 -5.41 14.73 -3.09
N ASN A 136 -6.36 14.64 -2.16
CA ASN A 136 -7.37 15.66 -1.93
C ASN A 136 -6.74 17.01 -1.50
N ALA A 137 -5.66 16.99 -0.72
CA ALA A 137 -4.95 18.21 -0.34
C ALA A 137 -4.37 18.92 -1.57
N ILE A 138 -3.67 18.17 -2.45
CA ILE A 138 -3.09 18.73 -3.69
C ILE A 138 -4.18 19.24 -4.65
N LEU A 139 -5.31 18.55 -4.73
CA LEU A 139 -6.37 18.90 -5.67
C LEU A 139 -7.18 20.15 -5.25
N ARG A 140 -7.13 20.54 -3.98
CA ARG A 140 -7.80 21.72 -3.44
C ARG A 140 -7.01 23.02 -3.62
N GLU A 141 -5.72 22.95 -3.94
CA GLU A 141 -4.88 24.09 -4.29
C GLU A 141 -5.23 24.63 -5.69
#